data_bd17e81df387dee02db14a54f040187d
#
_entry.id   bd17e81df387dee02db14a54f040187d
#
_cell.length_a   1.000
_cell.length_b   1.000
_cell.length_c   1.000
_cell.angle_alpha   90.00
_cell.angle_beta   90.00
_cell.angle_gamma   90.00
#
_symmetry.space_group_name_H-M   'P 1'
#
loop_
_entity.id
_entity.type
_entity.pdbx_description
1 polymer ?
#
loop_
_entity_poly.entity_id
_entity_poly.type
_entity_poly.pdbx_seq_one_letter_code
_entity_poly.pdbx_strand_id
1 'polypeptide(L)'
;LSGYMSLADALSVARNMHTADGAFFPVPVLNLVDAIDEIQGAERIALRDPNIEGNPVIAIQQVDKIESVSDEHMALMTEKVYRTADVGHPGVAEFNQQGRVAVSGPIQVLNYSYFETDFPDTFRTAVQIRTEIEQRGWQRVVAFQTRNPMHLAHEELCHMAMDRLNCDGLVIHMLLGK
;
A
#
# COMPACT_ATOMS: atom_id res chain seq x y z
N LEU A 1 3.62 -2.37 -8.39
CA LEU A 1 2.19 -2.27 -8.62
C LEU A 1 1.88 -0.91 -9.20
N SER A 2 1.20 -0.86 -10.35
CA SER A 2 0.84 0.40 -11.03
C SER A 2 -0.54 0.94 -10.61
N GLY A 3 -1.31 0.14 -9.87
CA GLY A 3 -2.66 0.48 -9.43
C GLY A 3 -3.27 -0.61 -8.57
N TYR A 4 -4.60 -0.63 -8.50
CA TYR A 4 -5.33 -1.64 -7.75
C TYR A 4 -5.44 -2.95 -8.53
N MET A 5 -5.31 -4.06 -7.83
CA MET A 5 -5.33 -5.40 -8.39
C MET A 5 -6.72 -5.80 -8.90
N SER A 6 -6.76 -6.65 -9.94
CA SER A 6 -7.96 -7.41 -10.28
C SER A 6 -8.32 -8.38 -9.15
N LEU A 7 -9.58 -8.82 -9.11
CA LEU A 7 -10.01 -9.82 -8.13
C LEU A 7 -9.21 -11.12 -8.27
N ALA A 8 -8.88 -11.52 -9.51
CA ALA A 8 -8.07 -12.70 -9.78
C ALA A 8 -6.66 -12.58 -9.18
N ASP A 9 -5.98 -11.43 -9.36
CA ASP A 9 -4.67 -11.17 -8.76
C ASP A 9 -4.75 -11.13 -7.24
N ALA A 10 -5.74 -10.44 -6.69
CA ALA A 10 -5.93 -10.35 -5.24
C ALA A 10 -6.12 -11.73 -4.58
N LEU A 11 -6.92 -12.59 -5.19
CA LEU A 11 -7.12 -13.97 -4.71
C LEU A 11 -5.87 -14.82 -4.85
N SER A 12 -5.10 -14.66 -5.93
CA SER A 12 -3.82 -15.34 -6.12
C SER A 12 -2.80 -14.88 -5.07
N VAL A 13 -2.67 -13.58 -4.86
CA VAL A 13 -1.79 -12.99 -3.84
C VAL A 13 -2.17 -13.47 -2.45
N ALA A 14 -3.47 -13.48 -2.09
CA ALA A 14 -3.93 -13.97 -0.80
C ALA A 14 -3.55 -15.44 -0.55
N ARG A 15 -3.58 -16.28 -1.59
CA ARG A 15 -3.26 -17.72 -1.49
C ARG A 15 -1.75 -17.97 -1.46
N ASN A 16 -1.00 -17.32 -2.33
CA ASN A 16 0.35 -17.72 -2.71
C ASN A 16 1.40 -16.58 -2.60
N MET A 17 0.99 -15.37 -2.23
CA MET A 17 1.82 -14.16 -2.28
C MET A 17 2.41 -13.88 -3.67
N HIS A 18 1.69 -14.26 -4.73
CA HIS A 18 2.06 -13.98 -6.12
C HIS A 18 0.83 -13.54 -6.91
N THR A 19 1.02 -12.58 -7.81
CA THR A 19 0.02 -12.18 -8.80
C THR A 19 -0.26 -13.34 -9.79
N ALA A 20 -1.29 -13.22 -10.60
CA ALA A 20 -1.65 -14.26 -11.55
C ALA A 20 -0.55 -14.49 -12.63
N ASP A 21 0.25 -13.47 -12.92
CA ASP A 21 1.42 -13.53 -13.82
C ASP A 21 2.71 -13.99 -13.12
N GLY A 22 2.65 -14.30 -11.82
CA GLY A 22 3.75 -14.88 -11.05
C GLY A 22 4.68 -13.88 -10.34
N ALA A 23 4.38 -12.58 -10.37
CA ALA A 23 5.17 -11.60 -9.62
C ALA A 23 4.91 -11.72 -8.11
N PHE A 24 5.97 -11.75 -7.31
CA PHE A 24 5.84 -11.76 -5.85
C PHE A 24 5.19 -10.48 -5.34
N PHE A 25 4.12 -10.63 -4.56
CA PHE A 25 3.47 -9.54 -3.84
C PHE A 25 2.90 -10.04 -2.52
N PRO A 26 3.22 -9.40 -1.37
CA PRO A 26 2.97 -10.01 -0.06
C PRO A 26 1.51 -9.97 0.41
N VAL A 27 0.70 -9.03 -0.10
CA VAL A 27 -0.68 -8.80 0.37
C VAL A 27 -1.54 -8.22 -0.74
N PRO A 28 -2.84 -8.58 -0.85
CA PRO A 28 -3.74 -7.98 -1.83
C PRO A 28 -3.89 -6.46 -1.65
N VAL A 29 -3.94 -5.72 -2.76
CA VAL A 29 -4.21 -4.28 -2.78
C VAL A 29 -5.43 -4.03 -3.64
N LEU A 30 -6.55 -3.75 -3.01
CA LEU A 30 -7.87 -3.59 -3.62
C LEU A 30 -8.44 -2.19 -3.37
N ASN A 31 -9.19 -1.69 -4.34
CA ASN A 31 -10.13 -0.61 -4.15
C ASN A 31 -11.53 -1.22 -4.06
N LEU A 32 -12.08 -1.30 -2.85
CA LEU A 32 -13.40 -1.87 -2.57
C LEU A 32 -14.40 -0.75 -2.30
N VAL A 33 -15.50 -0.75 -3.05
CA VAL A 33 -16.58 0.24 -2.93
C VAL A 33 -17.92 -0.45 -2.65
N ASP A 34 -18.85 0.28 -2.04
CA ASP A 34 -20.14 -0.27 -1.64
C ASP A 34 -21.13 -0.41 -2.80
N ALA A 35 -21.12 0.53 -3.73
CA ALA A 35 -22.09 0.61 -4.81
C ALA A 35 -21.47 0.86 -6.18
N ILE A 36 -22.08 0.28 -7.20
CA ILE A 36 -21.68 0.43 -8.60
C ILE A 36 -22.25 1.70 -9.21
N ASP A 37 -23.39 2.18 -8.73
CA ASP A 37 -24.24 3.16 -9.41
C ASP A 37 -23.50 4.45 -9.79
N GLU A 38 -22.59 4.92 -8.94
CA GLU A 38 -21.81 6.13 -9.17
C GLU A 38 -20.62 5.94 -10.13
N ILE A 39 -20.18 4.69 -10.31
CA ILE A 39 -18.99 4.35 -11.09
C ILE A 39 -19.31 3.53 -12.34
N GLN A 40 -20.56 3.11 -12.52
CA GLN A 40 -20.96 2.31 -13.65
C GLN A 40 -20.78 3.08 -14.97
N GLY A 41 -19.97 2.50 -15.86
CA GLY A 41 -19.64 3.12 -17.15
C GLY A 41 -18.57 4.22 -17.07
N ALA A 42 -18.02 4.49 -15.89
CA ALA A 42 -16.88 5.39 -15.77
C ALA A 42 -15.61 4.76 -16.29
N GLU A 43 -14.90 5.45 -17.16
CA GLU A 43 -13.56 5.05 -17.63
C GLU A 43 -12.48 5.42 -16.59
N ARG A 44 -12.74 6.42 -15.76
CA ARG A 44 -11.83 6.93 -14.73
C ARG A 44 -12.62 7.39 -13.51
N ILE A 45 -12.04 7.16 -12.33
CA ILE A 45 -12.60 7.64 -11.06
C ILE A 45 -11.55 8.45 -10.30
N ALA A 46 -12.03 9.43 -9.53
CA ALA A 46 -11.20 10.28 -8.68
C ALA A 46 -11.02 9.62 -7.30
N LEU A 47 -9.77 9.46 -6.88
CA LEU A 47 -9.42 9.04 -5.52
C LEU A 47 -9.19 10.29 -4.67
N ARG A 48 -9.88 10.36 -3.53
CA ARG A 48 -9.86 11.53 -2.64
C ARG A 48 -9.22 11.19 -1.31
N ASP A 49 -8.58 12.17 -0.67
CA ASP A 49 -8.08 12.02 0.69
C ASP A 49 -9.18 12.40 1.70
N PRO A 50 -9.74 11.44 2.44
CA PRO A 50 -10.80 11.71 3.41
C PRO A 50 -10.29 12.40 4.69
N ASN A 51 -8.98 12.45 4.92
CA ASN A 51 -8.38 13.03 6.11
C ASN A 51 -8.07 14.53 5.95
N ILE A 52 -8.24 15.07 4.75
CA ILE A 52 -8.01 16.49 4.45
C ILE A 52 -9.35 17.19 4.26
N GLU A 53 -9.47 18.38 4.85
CA GLU A 53 -10.66 19.22 4.66
C GLU A 53 -10.93 19.47 3.17
N GLY A 54 -12.18 19.28 2.76
CA GLY A 54 -12.60 19.40 1.36
C GLY A 54 -12.36 18.13 0.53
N ASN A 55 -11.82 17.06 1.10
CA ASN A 55 -11.56 15.77 0.44
C ASN A 55 -10.90 15.94 -0.94
N PRO A 56 -9.71 16.55 -1.02
CA PRO A 56 -9.08 16.87 -2.30
C PRO A 56 -8.81 15.59 -3.11
N VAL A 57 -8.88 15.71 -4.44
CA VAL A 57 -8.48 14.63 -5.34
C VAL A 57 -6.96 14.48 -5.30
N ILE A 58 -6.49 13.30 -4.94
CA ILE A 58 -5.05 12.98 -4.85
C ILE A 58 -4.56 12.11 -6.00
N ALA A 59 -5.46 11.34 -6.61
CA ALA A 59 -5.13 10.49 -7.74
C ALA A 59 -6.33 10.25 -8.65
N ILE A 60 -6.05 9.80 -9.86
CA ILE A 60 -7.06 9.29 -10.80
C ILE A 60 -6.77 7.81 -11.02
N GLN A 61 -7.78 6.97 -10.85
CA GLN A 61 -7.74 5.56 -11.21
C GLN A 61 -8.41 5.36 -12.57
N GLN A 62 -7.75 4.70 -13.50
CA GLN A 62 -8.39 4.15 -14.68
C GLN A 62 -9.21 2.92 -14.26
N VAL A 63 -10.38 2.75 -14.82
CA VAL A 63 -11.26 1.60 -14.53
C VAL A 63 -11.06 0.55 -15.62
N ASP A 64 -10.28 -0.50 -15.29
CA ASP A 64 -10.07 -1.64 -16.19
C ASP A 64 -11.17 -2.68 -15.99
N LYS A 65 -11.55 -2.93 -14.72
CA LYS A 65 -12.62 -3.87 -14.36
C LYS A 65 -13.38 -3.40 -13.12
N ILE A 66 -14.66 -3.76 -13.11
CA ILE A 66 -15.54 -3.67 -11.94
C ILE A 66 -16.03 -5.09 -11.67
N GLU A 67 -15.69 -5.67 -10.53
CA GLU A 67 -15.91 -7.08 -10.21
C GLU A 67 -16.62 -7.23 -8.85
N SER A 68 -17.66 -8.03 -8.78
CA SER A 68 -18.33 -8.34 -7.52
C SER A 68 -17.48 -9.29 -6.66
N VAL A 69 -17.32 -8.95 -5.39
CA VAL A 69 -16.57 -9.72 -4.41
C VAL A 69 -17.56 -10.49 -3.53
N SER A 70 -17.61 -11.80 -3.68
CA SER A 70 -18.50 -12.66 -2.88
C SER A 70 -18.02 -12.77 -1.42
N ASP A 71 -18.91 -13.17 -0.53
CA ASP A 71 -18.56 -13.48 0.86
C ASP A 71 -17.48 -14.56 0.98
N GLU A 72 -17.48 -15.54 0.05
CA GLU A 72 -16.44 -16.56 -0.01
C GLU A 72 -15.07 -15.96 -0.35
N HIS A 73 -15.02 -14.99 -1.28
CA HIS A 73 -13.79 -14.27 -1.61
C HIS A 73 -13.29 -13.45 -0.42
N MET A 74 -14.18 -12.74 0.27
CA MET A 74 -13.82 -11.98 1.47
C MET A 74 -13.30 -12.90 2.58
N ALA A 75 -14.00 -13.98 2.85
CA ALA A 75 -13.60 -14.97 3.87
C ALA A 75 -12.23 -15.58 3.54
N LEU A 76 -11.98 -15.92 2.28
CA LEU A 76 -10.70 -16.47 1.84
C LEU A 76 -9.57 -15.44 2.06
N MET A 77 -9.75 -14.21 1.61
CA MET A 77 -8.73 -13.16 1.79
C MET A 77 -8.49 -12.89 3.28
N THR A 78 -9.55 -12.81 4.09
CA THR A 78 -9.45 -12.64 5.54
C THR A 78 -8.62 -13.74 6.17
N GLU A 79 -8.97 -15.01 5.92
CA GLU A 79 -8.26 -16.16 6.49
C GLU A 79 -6.79 -16.21 6.06
N LYS A 80 -6.52 -15.98 4.78
CA LYS A 80 -5.16 -16.11 4.23
C LYS A 80 -4.25 -14.96 4.64
N VAL A 81 -4.77 -13.73 4.68
CA VAL A 81 -3.99 -12.52 5.02
C VAL A 81 -3.80 -12.40 6.54
N TYR A 82 -4.88 -12.48 7.31
CA TYR A 82 -4.82 -12.25 8.76
C TYR A 82 -4.61 -13.52 9.58
N ARG A 83 -4.75 -14.71 8.98
CA ARG A 83 -4.67 -16.01 9.64
C ARG A 83 -5.69 -16.21 10.77
N THR A 84 -6.72 -15.40 10.78
CA THR A 84 -7.85 -15.44 11.70
C THR A 84 -9.07 -14.84 11.04
N ALA A 85 -10.25 -15.29 11.42
CA ALA A 85 -11.53 -14.68 11.06
C ALA A 85 -12.16 -13.93 12.26
N ASP A 86 -11.42 -13.82 13.37
CA ASP A 86 -11.90 -13.16 14.58
C ASP A 86 -12.08 -11.65 14.34
N VAL A 87 -13.31 -11.18 14.46
CA VAL A 87 -13.66 -9.75 14.34
C VAL A 87 -13.10 -8.89 15.46
N GLY A 88 -12.60 -9.47 16.54
CA GLY A 88 -11.81 -8.78 17.54
C GLY A 88 -10.44 -8.30 17.04
N HIS A 89 -9.96 -8.87 15.92
CA HIS A 89 -8.75 -8.41 15.27
C HIS A 89 -9.06 -7.14 14.46
N PRO A 90 -8.41 -5.97 14.73
CA PRO A 90 -8.75 -4.69 14.09
C PRO A 90 -8.76 -4.73 12.57
N GLY A 91 -7.76 -5.36 11.95
CA GLY A 91 -7.67 -5.46 10.49
C GLY A 91 -8.79 -6.33 9.89
N VAL A 92 -9.24 -7.38 10.59
CA VAL A 92 -10.39 -8.20 10.16
C VAL A 92 -11.68 -7.40 10.25
N ALA A 93 -11.88 -6.68 11.36
CA ALA A 93 -13.05 -5.83 11.55
C ALA A 93 -13.15 -4.77 10.45
N GLU A 94 -12.05 -4.08 10.17
CA GLU A 94 -12.00 -3.05 9.13
C GLU A 94 -12.20 -3.63 7.72
N PHE A 95 -11.52 -4.74 7.39
CA PHE A 95 -11.66 -5.38 6.08
C PHE A 95 -13.08 -5.88 5.83
N ASN A 96 -13.76 -6.42 6.84
CA ASN A 96 -15.15 -6.89 6.73
C ASN A 96 -16.17 -5.76 6.50
N GLN A 97 -15.81 -4.52 6.85
CA GLN A 97 -16.64 -3.32 6.61
C GLN A 97 -16.46 -2.75 5.21
N GLN A 98 -15.46 -3.20 4.44
CA GLN A 98 -15.24 -2.74 3.09
C GLN A 98 -16.37 -3.16 2.16
N GLY A 99 -16.54 -2.41 1.06
CA GLY A 99 -17.51 -2.72 0.02
C GLY A 99 -17.32 -4.09 -0.63
N ARG A 100 -18.30 -4.48 -1.44
CA ARG A 100 -18.32 -5.78 -2.14
C ARG A 100 -18.11 -5.65 -3.64
N VAL A 101 -17.59 -4.52 -4.09
CA VAL A 101 -17.26 -4.28 -5.49
C VAL A 101 -15.80 -3.85 -5.59
N ALA A 102 -14.99 -4.65 -6.27
CA ALA A 102 -13.59 -4.33 -6.55
C ALA A 102 -13.48 -3.55 -7.86
N VAL A 103 -12.81 -2.41 -7.80
CA VAL A 103 -12.47 -1.61 -8.98
C VAL A 103 -10.97 -1.72 -9.20
N SER A 104 -10.57 -2.33 -10.32
CA SER A 104 -9.16 -2.52 -10.66
C SER A 104 -8.69 -1.60 -11.78
N GLY A 105 -7.40 -1.35 -11.82
CA GLY A 105 -6.74 -0.59 -12.86
C GLY A 105 -5.63 0.32 -12.33
N PRO A 106 -4.83 0.91 -13.24
CA PRO A 106 -3.72 1.76 -12.89
C PRO A 106 -4.17 3.08 -12.28
N ILE A 107 -3.31 3.67 -11.44
CA ILE A 107 -3.52 4.98 -10.84
C ILE A 107 -2.50 5.99 -11.35
N GLN A 108 -2.94 7.23 -11.52
CA GLN A 108 -2.10 8.39 -11.74
C GLN A 108 -2.17 9.29 -10.52
N VAL A 109 -1.08 9.38 -9.77
CA VAL A 109 -0.98 10.29 -8.63
C VAL A 109 -0.88 11.73 -9.13
N LEU A 110 -1.72 12.62 -8.59
CA LEU A 110 -1.76 14.04 -8.91
C LEU A 110 -1.01 14.88 -7.90
N ASN A 111 -1.10 14.49 -6.63
CA ASN A 111 -0.37 15.12 -5.54
C ASN A 111 -0.17 14.11 -4.40
N TYR A 112 0.71 14.43 -3.48
CA TYR A 112 1.06 13.57 -2.33
C TYR A 112 0.43 14.07 -1.03
N SER A 113 -0.76 14.70 -1.13
CA SER A 113 -1.48 15.23 0.02
C SER A 113 -0.61 16.25 0.78
N TYR A 114 -0.57 16.19 2.10
CA TYR A 114 0.19 17.12 2.94
C TYR A 114 1.69 16.80 3.03
N PHE A 115 2.14 15.64 2.54
CA PHE A 115 3.53 15.18 2.76
C PHE A 115 4.58 16.11 2.17
N GLU A 116 4.37 16.64 0.97
CA GLU A 116 5.33 17.55 0.33
C GLU A 116 5.40 18.90 1.05
N THR A 117 4.29 19.35 1.65
CA THR A 117 4.19 20.62 2.36
C THR A 117 4.74 20.52 3.77
N ASP A 118 4.35 19.46 4.50
CA ASP A 118 4.70 19.30 5.91
C ASP A 118 6.11 18.73 6.10
N PHE A 119 6.62 17.97 5.11
CA PHE A 119 7.90 17.27 5.19
C PHE A 119 8.78 17.47 3.95
N PRO A 120 9.03 18.73 3.50
CA PRO A 120 9.70 18.99 2.22
C PRO A 120 11.13 18.42 2.17
N ASP A 121 11.83 18.37 3.30
CA ASP A 121 13.22 17.92 3.35
C ASP A 121 13.35 16.39 3.41
N THR A 122 12.32 15.69 3.88
CA THR A 122 12.40 14.26 4.17
C THR A 122 11.46 13.39 3.31
N PHE A 123 10.37 13.96 2.80
CA PHE A 123 9.46 13.25 1.93
C PHE A 123 10.16 12.86 0.61
N ARG A 124 10.05 11.58 0.24
CA ARG A 124 10.55 11.04 -1.03
C ARG A 124 9.58 10.00 -1.55
N THR A 125 9.32 10.04 -2.83
CA THR A 125 8.63 8.95 -3.53
C THR A 125 9.55 7.74 -3.69
N ALA A 126 8.97 6.57 -3.94
CA ALA A 126 9.75 5.35 -4.19
C ALA A 126 10.73 5.50 -5.36
N VAL A 127 10.36 6.27 -6.40
CA VAL A 127 11.24 6.57 -7.54
C VAL A 127 12.42 7.43 -7.11
N GLN A 128 12.17 8.48 -6.33
CA GLN A 128 13.23 9.36 -5.80
C GLN A 128 14.18 8.60 -4.90
N ILE A 129 13.67 7.74 -3.98
CA ILE A 129 14.51 6.89 -3.11
C ILE A 129 15.41 5.99 -3.96
N ARG A 130 14.87 5.35 -4.98
CA ARG A 130 15.65 4.49 -5.88
C ARG A 130 16.76 5.27 -6.59
N THR A 131 16.42 6.44 -7.12
CA THR A 131 17.39 7.32 -7.78
C THR A 131 18.48 7.78 -6.81
N GLU A 132 18.14 8.14 -5.57
CA GLU A 132 19.14 8.53 -4.56
C GLU A 132 20.06 7.35 -4.19
N ILE A 133 19.54 6.14 -4.05
CA ILE A 133 20.33 4.93 -3.81
C ILE A 133 21.35 4.72 -4.94
N GLU A 134 20.90 4.83 -6.20
CA GLU A 134 21.77 4.70 -7.38
C GLU A 134 22.85 5.80 -7.42
N GLN A 135 22.47 7.05 -7.17
CA GLN A 135 23.40 8.21 -7.16
C GLN A 135 24.46 8.09 -6.07
N ARG A 136 24.11 7.50 -4.91
CA ARG A 136 25.06 7.23 -3.81
C ARG A 136 25.94 6.02 -4.09
N GLY A 137 25.68 5.25 -5.14
CA GLY A 137 26.40 4.02 -5.47
C GLY A 137 26.16 2.88 -4.49
N TRP A 138 25.09 2.95 -3.70
CA TRP A 138 24.77 1.92 -2.72
C TRP A 138 24.31 0.63 -3.39
N GLN A 139 24.98 -0.47 -3.06
CA GLN A 139 24.71 -1.80 -3.62
C GLN A 139 23.85 -2.67 -2.71
N ARG A 140 23.99 -2.46 -1.39
CA ARG A 140 23.30 -3.22 -0.36
C ARG A 140 22.65 -2.25 0.63
N VAL A 141 21.34 -2.19 0.59
CA VAL A 141 20.58 -1.26 1.42
C VAL A 141 19.71 -2.03 2.39
N VAL A 142 19.78 -1.67 3.67
CA VAL A 142 18.84 -2.15 4.69
C VAL A 142 17.78 -1.07 4.92
N ALA A 143 16.55 -1.48 5.17
CA ALA A 143 15.46 -0.59 5.51
C ALA A 143 15.01 -0.81 6.95
N PHE A 144 14.82 0.27 7.68
CA PHE A 144 14.22 0.28 9.01
C PHE A 144 12.91 1.06 8.97
N GLN A 145 11.82 0.43 9.36
CA GLN A 145 10.51 1.09 9.42
C GLN A 145 10.10 1.32 10.88
N THR A 146 9.64 2.54 11.16
CA THR A 146 9.13 2.89 12.49
C THR A 146 7.95 3.86 12.39
N ARG A 147 7.04 3.77 13.35
CA ARG A 147 5.97 4.75 13.59
C ARG A 147 6.17 5.53 14.91
N ASN A 148 7.25 5.26 15.59
CA ASN A 148 7.60 5.90 16.84
C ASN A 148 8.81 6.83 16.64
N PRO A 149 8.98 7.88 17.44
CA PRO A 149 10.20 8.66 17.45
C PRO A 149 11.42 7.75 17.64
N MET A 150 12.44 7.98 16.85
CA MET A 150 13.68 7.22 16.98
C MET A 150 14.40 7.60 18.28
N HIS A 151 15.01 6.59 18.89
CA HIS A 151 15.86 6.74 20.07
C HIS A 151 17.10 5.85 19.93
N LEU A 152 18.04 5.98 20.84
CA LEU A 152 19.36 5.36 20.78
C LEU A 152 19.34 3.84 20.49
N ALA A 153 18.35 3.11 21.03
CA ALA A 153 18.24 1.67 20.74
C ALA A 153 17.84 1.36 19.29
N HIS A 154 17.07 2.23 18.64
CA HIS A 154 16.75 2.10 17.22
C HIS A 154 17.98 2.40 16.36
N GLU A 155 18.74 3.41 16.73
CA GLU A 155 19.99 3.77 16.07
C GLU A 155 20.99 2.61 16.15
N GLU A 156 21.20 2.06 17.33
CA GLU A 156 22.07 0.89 17.52
C GLU A 156 21.61 -0.33 16.71
N LEU A 157 20.30 -0.60 16.68
CA LEU A 157 19.74 -1.67 15.86
C LEU A 157 20.06 -1.46 14.36
N CYS A 158 19.97 -0.22 13.87
CA CYS A 158 20.31 0.11 12.49
C CYS A 158 21.81 -0.12 12.22
N HIS A 159 22.69 0.32 13.11
CA HIS A 159 24.12 0.07 13.00
C HIS A 159 24.44 -1.42 12.99
N MET A 160 23.90 -2.18 13.95
CA MET A 160 24.06 -3.63 13.98
C MET A 160 23.58 -4.32 12.71
N ALA A 161 22.47 -3.87 12.13
CA ALA A 161 21.94 -4.43 10.88
C ALA A 161 22.86 -4.12 9.70
N MET A 162 23.35 -2.89 9.59
CA MET A 162 24.30 -2.51 8.54
C MET A 162 25.59 -3.34 8.62
N ASP A 163 26.15 -3.47 9.81
CA ASP A 163 27.40 -4.24 10.04
C ASP A 163 27.23 -5.72 9.73
N ARG A 164 26.17 -6.36 10.28
CA ARG A 164 25.95 -7.81 10.11
C ARG A 164 25.60 -8.19 8.68
N LEU A 165 24.90 -7.31 7.97
CA LEU A 165 24.48 -7.55 6.58
C LEU A 165 25.48 -6.97 5.57
N ASN A 166 26.53 -6.30 6.05
CA ASN A 166 27.50 -5.59 5.22
C ASN A 166 26.81 -4.66 4.22
N CYS A 167 25.93 -3.80 4.74
CA CYS A 167 25.20 -2.81 3.95
C CYS A 167 25.96 -1.49 3.88
N ASP A 168 25.90 -0.82 2.73
CA ASP A 168 26.48 0.49 2.45
C ASP A 168 25.46 1.61 2.53
N GLY A 169 24.18 1.27 2.74
CA GLY A 169 23.10 2.23 2.87
C GLY A 169 22.00 1.81 3.84
N LEU A 170 21.37 2.80 4.45
CA LEU A 170 20.22 2.65 5.32
C LEU A 170 19.08 3.58 4.87
N VAL A 171 17.89 3.02 4.67
CA VAL A 171 16.65 3.78 4.47
C VAL A 171 15.81 3.71 5.74
N ILE A 172 15.53 4.86 6.34
CA ILE A 172 14.61 4.95 7.48
C ILE A 172 13.24 5.37 6.96
N HIS A 173 12.27 4.48 7.07
CA HIS A 173 10.90 4.71 6.65
C HIS A 173 10.04 5.06 7.87
N MET A 174 9.67 6.35 7.96
CA MET A 174 8.80 6.86 9.03
C MET A 174 7.35 6.73 8.59
N LEU A 175 6.57 5.94 9.33
CA LEU A 175 5.12 5.85 9.14
C LEU A 175 4.45 6.92 9.99
N LEU A 176 3.81 7.87 9.35
CA LEU A 176 3.04 8.92 10.01
C LEU A 176 1.56 8.54 9.96
N GLY A 177 0.87 8.65 11.09
CA GLY A 177 -0.57 8.50 11.20
C GLY A 177 -1.21 9.81 11.63
N LYS A 178 -2.39 10.11 11.14
CA LYS A 178 -3.32 11.09 11.71
C LYS A 178 -4.44 10.37 12.39
#